data_46d0030c406b9df223db8cd2e7be0ed9
#
_entry.id   46d0030c406b9df223db8cd2e7be0ed9
#
_cell.length_a   1.000
_cell.length_b   1.000
_cell.length_c   1.000
_cell.angle_alpha   90.00
_cell.angle_beta   90.00
_cell.angle_gamma   90.00
#
_symmetry.space_group_name_H-M   'P 1'
#
loop_
_entity.id
_entity.type
_entity.pdbx_description
1 polymer ?
#
loop_
_entity_poly.entity_id
_entity_poly.type
_entity_poly.pdbx_seq_one_letter_code
_entity_poly.pdbx_strand_id
1 'polypeptide(L)'
;KNDADLIYSGSETMMTDFAQAMEAQFDEKRVEPLYLRPLSILVRPGNPTGIKGLRDLFRPGHRVIVVNGAGQNGVWEDAAGRLGDIESVRALRMNIVKYAKNSALAKQAWIEDPSLDAWLIWNIWQVANPALADVVAVEKEYVIYRDTGIVVTRKGDQSPAAQQFMLFLKSPDGAAIFQKWGWMTSANKRVSQK
;
A
#
# COMPACT_ATOMS: atom_id res chain seq x y z
N LYS A 1 1.00 -8.23 -27.31
CA LYS A 1 0.27 -7.68 -26.16
C LYS A 1 1.12 -7.61 -24.88
N ASN A 2 2.19 -8.32 -24.77
CA ASN A 2 2.99 -8.49 -23.56
C ASN A 2 4.46 -8.29 -23.93
N ASP A 3 4.82 -7.04 -24.18
CA ASP A 3 6.10 -6.67 -24.74
C ASP A 3 6.87 -5.69 -23.85
N ALA A 4 6.69 -5.84 -22.54
CA ALA A 4 7.37 -5.03 -21.55
C ALA A 4 8.81 -5.53 -21.36
N ASP A 5 9.76 -4.60 -21.25
CA ASP A 5 11.14 -4.90 -20.89
C ASP A 5 11.30 -5.08 -19.36
N LEU A 6 10.38 -4.49 -18.59
CA LEU A 6 10.40 -4.50 -17.14
C LEU A 6 8.97 -4.51 -16.61
N ILE A 7 8.73 -5.28 -15.54
CA ILE A 7 7.46 -5.32 -14.82
C ILE A 7 7.67 -4.74 -13.43
N TYR A 8 6.79 -3.82 -13.06
CA TYR A 8 6.73 -3.20 -11.74
C TYR A 8 5.39 -3.50 -11.10
N SER A 9 5.38 -3.96 -9.86
CA SER A 9 4.17 -4.27 -9.12
C SER A 9 4.03 -3.42 -7.86
N GLY A 10 2.78 -3.23 -7.45
CA GLY A 10 2.46 -2.54 -6.21
C GLY A 10 2.46 -3.44 -4.97
N SER A 11 2.71 -4.74 -5.11
CA SER A 11 2.82 -5.71 -4.02
C SER A 11 3.26 -7.07 -4.55
N GLU A 12 3.76 -7.95 -3.66
CA GLU A 12 4.07 -9.34 -3.99
C GLU A 12 2.85 -10.11 -4.52
N THR A 13 1.65 -9.88 -3.97
CA THR A 13 0.43 -10.50 -4.50
C THR A 13 0.19 -10.15 -5.96
N MET A 14 0.36 -8.87 -6.33
CA MET A 14 0.25 -8.45 -7.75
C MET A 14 1.37 -9.04 -8.61
N MET A 15 2.58 -9.18 -8.07
CA MET A 15 3.69 -9.78 -8.80
C MET A 15 3.42 -11.27 -9.07
N THR A 16 2.88 -11.99 -8.09
CA THR A 16 2.43 -13.38 -8.27
C THR A 16 1.35 -13.49 -9.34
N ASP A 17 0.35 -12.59 -9.34
CA ASP A 17 -0.68 -12.54 -10.39
C ASP A 17 -0.05 -12.30 -11.77
N PHE A 18 0.95 -11.42 -11.88
CA PHE A 18 1.68 -11.19 -13.12
C PHE A 18 2.48 -12.42 -13.53
N ALA A 19 3.13 -13.12 -12.62
CA ALA A 19 3.87 -14.33 -12.91
C ALA A 19 2.95 -15.40 -13.50
N GLN A 20 1.79 -15.62 -12.91
CA GLN A 20 0.79 -16.57 -13.41
C GLN A 20 0.23 -16.17 -14.77
N ALA A 21 -0.02 -14.88 -15.00
CA ALA A 21 -0.59 -14.40 -16.25
C ALA A 21 0.43 -14.32 -17.40
N MET A 22 1.73 -14.25 -17.06
CA MET A 22 2.82 -13.97 -18.00
C MET A 22 3.94 -15.02 -17.95
N GLU A 23 3.63 -16.24 -17.57
CA GLU A 23 4.53 -17.35 -17.21
C GLU A 23 5.89 -17.40 -17.93
N ALA A 24 5.94 -17.21 -19.24
CA ALA A 24 7.17 -17.33 -20.01
C ALA A 24 8.00 -16.04 -20.08
N GLN A 25 7.54 -14.93 -19.48
CA GLN A 25 8.18 -13.62 -19.73
C GLN A 25 9.27 -13.29 -18.75
N PHE A 26 9.22 -13.80 -17.52
CA PHE A 26 10.26 -13.60 -16.50
C PHE A 26 10.38 -14.81 -15.59
N ASP A 27 11.47 -14.86 -14.84
CA ASP A 27 11.69 -15.83 -13.75
C ASP A 27 11.29 -15.16 -12.43
N GLU A 28 10.34 -15.75 -11.70
CA GLU A 28 9.87 -15.27 -10.39
C GLU A 28 11.01 -15.11 -9.39
N LYS A 29 12.03 -15.94 -9.45
CA LYS A 29 13.21 -15.87 -8.57
C LYS A 29 14.04 -14.60 -8.79
N ARG A 30 13.82 -13.90 -9.88
CA ARG A 30 14.49 -12.62 -10.21
C ARG A 30 13.69 -11.40 -9.77
N VAL A 31 12.52 -11.59 -9.19
CA VAL A 31 11.75 -10.49 -8.62
C VAL A 31 12.51 -9.89 -7.45
N GLU A 32 12.70 -8.58 -7.49
CA GLU A 32 13.38 -7.84 -6.43
C GLU A 32 12.40 -6.91 -5.72
N PRO A 33 12.11 -7.12 -4.42
CA PRO A 33 11.45 -6.11 -3.59
C PRO A 33 12.32 -4.86 -3.47
N LEU A 34 11.73 -3.68 -3.69
CA LEU A 34 12.48 -2.43 -3.68
C LEU A 34 12.29 -1.65 -2.37
N TYR A 35 11.07 -1.25 -2.08
CA TYR A 35 10.74 -0.35 -1.00
C TYR A 35 9.44 -0.77 -0.30
N LEU A 36 9.27 -0.37 0.96
CA LEU A 36 8.09 -0.64 1.75
C LEU A 36 7.23 0.61 1.92
N ARG A 37 5.93 0.42 2.14
CA ARG A 37 5.01 1.47 2.56
C ARG A 37 4.15 0.97 3.71
N PRO A 38 3.87 1.81 4.72
CA PRO A 38 3.02 1.45 5.83
C PRO A 38 1.54 1.56 5.47
N LEU A 39 0.74 0.67 6.03
CA LEU A 39 -0.70 0.87 6.16
C LEU A 39 -0.94 2.07 7.07
N SER A 40 -1.88 2.91 6.69
CA SER A 40 -2.25 4.13 7.41
C SER A 40 -3.76 4.33 7.37
N ILE A 41 -4.25 5.23 8.19
CA ILE A 41 -5.64 5.64 8.19
C ILE A 41 -5.70 7.04 7.62
N LEU A 42 -6.34 7.22 6.49
CA LEU A 42 -6.66 8.54 5.97
C LEU A 42 -7.98 8.98 6.60
N VAL A 43 -7.97 10.17 7.16
CA VAL A 43 -9.13 10.80 7.79
C VAL A 43 -9.50 12.09 7.06
N ARG A 44 -10.69 12.61 7.29
CA ARG A 44 -11.09 13.90 6.73
C ARG A 44 -10.14 15.00 7.17
N PRO A 45 -9.89 16.02 6.35
CA PRO A 45 -9.06 17.16 6.76
C PRO A 45 -9.50 17.75 8.09
N GLY A 46 -8.53 17.96 9.00
CA GLY A 46 -8.78 18.39 10.38
C GLY A 46 -9.24 17.28 11.32
N ASN A 47 -9.37 16.04 10.85
CA ASN A 47 -9.73 14.87 11.66
C ASN A 47 -10.94 15.11 12.59
N PRO A 48 -12.12 15.46 12.07
CA PRO A 48 -13.27 15.89 12.87
C PRO A 48 -13.80 14.79 13.81
N THR A 49 -13.54 13.52 13.51
CA THR A 49 -13.94 12.37 14.35
C THR A 49 -12.89 11.99 15.40
N GLY A 50 -11.73 12.66 15.40
CA GLY A 50 -10.70 12.48 16.42
C GLY A 50 -10.03 11.10 16.42
N ILE A 51 -9.98 10.40 15.28
CA ILE A 51 -9.33 9.09 15.13
C ILE A 51 -7.83 9.26 15.38
N LYS A 52 -7.23 8.45 16.25
CA LYS A 52 -5.81 8.50 16.63
C LYS A 52 -5.04 7.25 16.24
N GLY A 53 -5.72 6.18 15.85
CA GLY A 53 -5.12 4.91 15.47
C GLY A 53 -6.17 3.87 15.08
N LEU A 54 -5.71 2.65 14.80
CA LEU A 54 -6.58 1.55 14.38
C LEU A 54 -7.56 1.13 15.48
N ARG A 55 -7.16 1.23 16.75
CA ARG A 55 -8.02 0.89 17.89
C ARG A 55 -9.27 1.75 17.98
N ASP A 56 -9.20 3.00 17.54
CA ASP A 56 -10.39 3.83 17.50
C ASP A 56 -11.40 3.30 16.48
N LEU A 57 -10.93 2.70 15.39
CA LEU A 57 -11.78 2.07 14.37
C LEU A 57 -12.46 0.77 14.85
N PHE A 58 -12.09 0.23 16.01
CA PHE A 58 -12.80 -0.89 16.65
C PHE A 58 -13.99 -0.44 17.46
N ARG A 59 -14.09 0.86 17.78
CA ARG A 59 -15.26 1.42 18.48
C ARG A 59 -16.41 1.60 17.47
N PRO A 60 -17.66 1.31 17.86
CA PRO A 60 -18.78 1.48 16.98
C PRO A 60 -19.00 2.93 16.57
N GLY A 61 -19.57 3.13 15.38
CA GLY A 61 -20.00 4.44 14.91
C GLY A 61 -19.11 5.09 13.86
N HIS A 62 -17.97 4.49 13.53
CA HIS A 62 -17.14 4.94 12.42
C HIS A 62 -17.59 4.35 11.08
N ARG A 63 -17.39 5.10 10.01
CA ARG A 63 -17.69 4.71 8.64
C ARG A 63 -16.40 4.55 7.85
N VAL A 64 -15.96 3.30 7.72
CA VAL A 64 -14.65 2.95 7.16
C VAL A 64 -14.79 2.45 5.72
N ILE A 65 -13.93 2.94 4.82
CA ILE A 65 -13.73 2.34 3.50
C ILE A 65 -12.40 1.60 3.48
N VAL A 66 -12.40 0.43 2.85
CA VAL A 66 -11.20 -0.38 2.60
C VAL A 66 -11.10 -0.75 1.13
N VAL A 67 -9.90 -1.10 0.68
CA VAL A 67 -9.71 -1.75 -0.62
C VAL A 67 -9.65 -3.26 -0.41
N ASN A 68 -10.47 -3.99 -1.18
CA ASN A 68 -10.49 -5.45 -1.18
C ASN A 68 -10.39 -5.94 -2.63
N GLY A 69 -9.19 -5.93 -3.17
CA GLY A 69 -8.82 -6.25 -4.55
C GLY A 69 -7.49 -5.60 -4.90
N ALA A 70 -7.02 -5.78 -6.14
CA ALA A 70 -5.79 -5.17 -6.66
C ALA A 70 -4.57 -5.32 -5.71
N GLY A 71 -4.31 -6.54 -5.23
CA GLY A 71 -3.20 -6.84 -4.33
C GLY A 71 -3.37 -6.38 -2.87
N GLN A 72 -4.59 -5.96 -2.48
CA GLN A 72 -4.90 -5.51 -1.12
C GLN A 72 -5.96 -6.37 -0.42
N ASN A 73 -6.21 -7.58 -0.95
CA ASN A 73 -7.11 -8.54 -0.30
C ASN A 73 -6.60 -8.89 1.10
N GLY A 74 -7.49 -8.87 2.09
CA GLY A 74 -7.19 -9.26 3.46
C GLY A 74 -6.36 -8.26 4.27
N VAL A 75 -5.91 -7.14 3.72
CA VAL A 75 -5.03 -6.18 4.42
C VAL A 75 -5.67 -5.63 5.69
N TRP A 76 -6.95 -5.32 5.67
CA TRP A 76 -7.67 -4.84 6.85
C TRP A 76 -7.83 -5.94 7.92
N GLU A 77 -8.03 -7.20 7.50
CA GLU A 77 -8.10 -8.37 8.39
C GLU A 77 -6.75 -8.66 9.03
N ASP A 78 -5.67 -8.64 8.23
CA ASP A 78 -4.30 -8.80 8.71
C ASP A 78 -3.94 -7.75 9.76
N ALA A 79 -4.39 -6.50 9.58
CA ALA A 79 -4.16 -5.45 10.55
C ALA A 79 -4.98 -5.67 11.83
N ALA A 80 -6.29 -5.87 11.71
CA ALA A 80 -7.18 -6.06 12.85
C ALA A 80 -6.88 -7.33 13.64
N GLY A 81 -6.54 -8.42 12.95
CA GLY A 81 -6.23 -9.71 13.54
C GLY A 81 -4.80 -9.92 14.02
N ARG A 82 -3.94 -8.89 13.85
CA ARG A 82 -2.49 -9.03 14.06
C ARG A 82 -2.09 -9.48 15.46
N LEU A 83 -2.86 -9.16 16.47
CA LEU A 83 -2.63 -9.58 17.85
C LEU A 83 -3.36 -10.88 18.23
N GLY A 84 -4.00 -11.57 17.28
CA GLY A 84 -4.73 -12.81 17.51
C GLY A 84 -6.07 -12.62 18.21
N ASP A 85 -6.61 -11.40 18.20
CA ASP A 85 -7.89 -11.06 18.81
C ASP A 85 -9.00 -11.00 17.77
N ILE A 86 -9.91 -11.97 17.78
CA ILE A 86 -11.04 -12.04 16.86
C ILE A 86 -12.04 -10.90 17.06
N GLU A 87 -12.18 -10.37 18.27
CA GLU A 87 -13.12 -9.28 18.54
C GLU A 87 -12.71 -7.99 17.85
N SER A 88 -11.40 -7.72 17.74
CA SER A 88 -10.88 -6.61 16.94
C SER A 88 -11.24 -6.74 15.46
N VAL A 89 -11.18 -7.94 14.90
CA VAL A 89 -11.58 -8.21 13.50
C VAL A 89 -13.10 -7.99 13.33
N ARG A 90 -13.90 -8.52 14.24
CA ARG A 90 -15.37 -8.33 14.23
C ARG A 90 -15.74 -6.86 14.34
N ALA A 91 -15.12 -6.16 15.27
CA ALA A 91 -15.39 -4.75 15.53
C ALA A 91 -15.05 -3.86 14.32
N LEU A 92 -13.87 -4.04 13.72
CA LEU A 92 -13.51 -3.30 12.51
C LEU A 92 -14.48 -3.63 11.36
N ARG A 93 -14.80 -4.91 11.17
CA ARG A 93 -15.73 -5.35 10.11
C ARG A 93 -17.08 -4.64 10.19
N MET A 94 -17.62 -4.44 11.39
CA MET A 94 -18.92 -3.76 11.59
C MET A 94 -18.88 -2.29 11.18
N ASN A 95 -17.72 -1.66 11.22
CA ASN A 95 -17.52 -0.27 10.81
C ASN A 95 -17.16 -0.10 9.32
N ILE A 96 -16.78 -1.20 8.62
CA ILE A 96 -16.51 -1.13 7.18
C ILE A 96 -17.84 -1.05 6.42
N VAL A 97 -18.12 0.12 5.87
CA VAL A 97 -19.33 0.38 5.10
C VAL A 97 -19.11 0.26 3.59
N LYS A 98 -17.85 0.21 3.14
CA LYS A 98 -17.53 0.11 1.72
C LYS A 98 -16.25 -0.69 1.47
N TYR A 99 -16.35 -1.64 0.53
CA TYR A 99 -15.25 -2.44 0.02
C TYR A 99 -15.01 -2.03 -1.45
N ALA A 100 -13.93 -1.31 -1.72
CA ALA A 100 -13.59 -0.89 -3.07
C ALA A 100 -12.73 -1.94 -3.77
N LYS A 101 -12.96 -2.17 -5.06
CA LYS A 101 -12.18 -3.15 -5.85
C LYS A 101 -10.73 -2.75 -6.09
N ASN A 102 -10.44 -1.45 -6.05
CA ASN A 102 -9.09 -0.90 -6.17
C ASN A 102 -9.01 0.48 -5.54
N SER A 103 -7.80 1.00 -5.42
CA SER A 103 -7.55 2.29 -4.76
C SER A 103 -8.12 3.49 -5.52
N ALA A 104 -8.25 3.43 -6.86
CA ALA A 104 -8.85 4.51 -7.63
C ALA A 104 -10.35 4.64 -7.33
N LEU A 105 -11.07 3.50 -7.28
CA LEU A 105 -12.48 3.47 -6.89
C LEU A 105 -12.67 3.84 -5.41
N ALA A 106 -11.72 3.49 -4.55
CA ALA A 106 -11.77 3.94 -3.15
C ALA A 106 -11.62 5.46 -3.04
N LYS A 107 -10.68 6.05 -3.81
CA LYS A 107 -10.51 7.51 -3.88
C LYS A 107 -11.76 8.21 -4.40
N GLN A 108 -12.37 7.67 -5.46
CA GLN A 108 -13.62 8.19 -5.99
C GLN A 108 -14.72 8.18 -4.93
N ALA A 109 -14.92 7.03 -4.27
CA ALA A 109 -15.91 6.89 -3.21
C ALA A 109 -15.64 7.83 -2.03
N TRP A 110 -14.36 8.03 -1.65
CA TRP A 110 -13.97 8.99 -0.64
C TRP A 110 -14.39 10.42 -0.99
N ILE A 111 -14.25 10.81 -2.24
CA ILE A 111 -14.65 12.16 -2.73
C ILE A 111 -16.18 12.30 -2.74
N GLU A 112 -16.89 11.28 -3.21
CA GLU A 112 -18.35 11.32 -3.43
C GLU A 112 -19.17 11.15 -2.14
N ASP A 113 -18.63 10.46 -1.13
CA ASP A 113 -19.34 10.19 0.14
C ASP A 113 -18.65 10.89 1.32
N PRO A 114 -19.04 12.12 1.64
CA PRO A 114 -18.44 12.87 2.75
C PRO A 114 -18.74 12.27 4.14
N SER A 115 -19.64 11.31 4.24
CA SER A 115 -19.95 10.62 5.49
C SER A 115 -18.94 9.53 5.87
N LEU A 116 -17.98 9.20 4.99
CA LEU A 116 -16.87 8.30 5.33
C LEU A 116 -15.91 9.02 6.28
N ASP A 117 -15.62 8.40 7.41
CA ASP A 117 -14.72 8.94 8.45
C ASP A 117 -13.27 8.56 8.25
N ALA A 118 -13.04 7.33 7.79
CA ALA A 118 -11.73 6.74 7.64
C ALA A 118 -11.58 5.95 6.35
N TRP A 119 -10.41 6.08 5.74
CA TRP A 119 -9.99 5.24 4.63
C TRP A 119 -8.72 4.50 5.01
N LEU A 120 -8.83 3.20 5.25
CA LEU A 120 -7.70 2.35 5.59
C LEU A 120 -6.95 1.97 4.30
N ILE A 121 -5.76 2.55 4.11
CA ILE A 121 -4.99 2.48 2.87
C ILE A 121 -3.51 2.81 3.14
N TRP A 122 -2.67 2.72 2.13
CA TRP A 122 -1.25 3.09 2.19
C TRP A 122 -1.05 4.61 2.33
N ASN A 123 -0.10 5.03 3.16
CA ASN A 123 0.26 6.44 3.39
C ASN A 123 0.52 7.24 2.11
N ILE A 124 1.06 6.59 1.08
CA ILE A 124 1.39 7.23 -0.21
C ILE A 124 0.19 7.91 -0.88
N TRP A 125 -1.03 7.48 -0.59
CA TRP A 125 -2.24 8.09 -1.14
C TRP A 125 -2.48 9.50 -0.58
N GLN A 126 -2.17 9.73 0.69
CA GLN A 126 -2.24 11.07 1.27
C GLN A 126 -1.10 11.94 0.74
N VAL A 127 0.13 11.41 0.65
CA VAL A 127 1.28 12.15 0.11
C VAL A 127 1.00 12.64 -1.33
N ALA A 128 0.38 11.79 -2.15
CA ALA A 128 0.00 12.14 -3.52
C ALA A 128 -1.24 13.05 -3.61
N ASN A 129 -2.04 13.17 -2.55
CA ASN A 129 -3.30 13.92 -2.53
C ASN A 129 -3.48 14.65 -1.19
N PRO A 130 -2.61 15.59 -0.84
CA PRO A 130 -2.57 16.18 0.50
C PRO A 130 -3.84 16.97 0.87
N ALA A 131 -4.58 17.46 -0.11
CA ALA A 131 -5.84 18.17 0.13
C ALA A 131 -7.05 17.26 0.39
N LEU A 132 -6.92 15.95 0.13
CA LEU A 132 -8.05 15.01 0.27
C LEU A 132 -8.22 14.46 1.67
N ALA A 133 -7.14 14.38 2.43
CA ALA A 133 -7.15 13.71 3.72
C ALA A 133 -5.93 14.10 4.55
N ASP A 134 -6.08 14.01 5.86
CA ASP A 134 -4.96 13.92 6.77
C ASP A 134 -4.61 12.45 7.01
N VAL A 135 -3.36 12.18 7.45
CA VAL A 135 -2.92 10.83 7.75
C VAL A 135 -2.82 10.62 9.25
N VAL A 136 -3.37 9.50 9.70
CA VAL A 136 -3.18 8.98 11.05
C VAL A 136 -2.39 7.68 10.94
N ALA A 137 -1.32 7.57 11.72
CA ALA A 137 -0.52 6.36 11.77
C ALA A 137 -1.29 5.22 12.44
N VAL A 138 -1.15 4.02 11.90
CA VAL A 138 -1.56 2.80 12.60
C VAL A 138 -0.53 2.53 13.70
N GLU A 139 -0.98 2.11 14.87
CA GLU A 139 -0.12 1.79 16.00
C GLU A 139 0.92 0.73 15.64
N LYS A 140 2.10 0.83 16.22
CA LYS A 140 3.25 -0.02 15.89
C LYS A 140 2.96 -1.52 15.91
N GLU A 141 2.12 -1.96 16.84
CA GLU A 141 1.73 -3.36 17.00
C GLU A 141 0.75 -3.85 15.94
N TYR A 142 0.07 -2.95 15.23
CA TYR A 142 -0.91 -3.28 14.19
C TYR A 142 -0.42 -2.97 12.78
N VAL A 143 0.61 -2.12 12.63
CA VAL A 143 1.03 -1.66 11.31
C VAL A 143 1.50 -2.81 10.43
N ILE A 144 1.03 -2.80 9.20
CA ILE A 144 1.44 -3.70 8.13
C ILE A 144 2.23 -2.91 7.11
N TYR A 145 3.24 -3.55 6.56
CA TYR A 145 4.03 -3.02 5.46
C TYR A 145 3.82 -3.89 4.22
N ARG A 146 3.76 -3.26 3.07
CA ARG A 146 3.81 -3.94 1.77
C ARG A 146 4.87 -3.28 0.92
N ASP A 147 5.51 -4.12 0.15
CA ASP A 147 6.55 -3.72 -0.77
C ASP A 147 6.02 -3.19 -2.10
N THR A 148 6.95 -2.82 -2.94
CA THR A 148 6.83 -2.75 -4.38
C THR A 148 7.95 -3.57 -4.97
N GLY A 149 7.62 -4.40 -5.95
CA GLY A 149 8.56 -5.32 -6.60
C GLY A 149 8.83 -4.94 -8.05
N ILE A 150 9.97 -5.37 -8.55
CA ILE A 150 10.39 -5.16 -9.93
C ILE A 150 11.08 -6.41 -10.47
N VAL A 151 10.91 -6.66 -11.76
CA VAL A 151 11.62 -7.71 -12.48
C VAL A 151 11.89 -7.28 -13.92
N VAL A 152 13.07 -7.59 -14.42
CA VAL A 152 13.41 -7.46 -15.83
C VAL A 152 12.92 -8.72 -16.54
N THR A 153 12.21 -8.55 -17.65
CA THR A 153 11.70 -9.65 -18.44
C THR A 153 12.82 -10.29 -19.29
N ARG A 154 12.57 -11.46 -19.86
CA ARG A 154 13.51 -12.10 -20.80
C ARG A 154 13.84 -11.22 -22.02
N LYS A 155 12.85 -10.44 -22.49
CA LYS A 155 13.08 -9.42 -23.52
C LYS A 155 13.96 -8.29 -22.98
N GLY A 156 13.66 -7.81 -21.79
CA GLY A 156 14.41 -6.72 -21.12
C GLY A 156 15.86 -7.09 -20.81
N ASP A 157 16.19 -8.39 -20.71
CA ASP A 157 17.58 -8.84 -20.57
C ASP A 157 18.48 -8.37 -21.72
N GLN A 158 17.91 -8.15 -22.90
CA GLN A 158 18.60 -7.63 -24.07
C GLN A 158 18.53 -6.12 -24.20
N SER A 159 17.90 -5.43 -23.25
CA SER A 159 17.71 -3.97 -23.25
C SER A 159 18.63 -3.29 -22.26
N PRO A 160 19.72 -2.62 -22.71
CA PRO A 160 20.57 -1.84 -21.81
C PRO A 160 19.80 -0.76 -21.05
N ALA A 161 18.78 -0.18 -21.66
CA ALA A 161 17.93 0.84 -21.00
C ALA A 161 17.11 0.22 -19.85
N ALA A 162 16.56 -0.99 -19.98
CA ALA A 162 15.86 -1.67 -18.91
C ALA A 162 16.79 -1.96 -17.72
N GLN A 163 18.00 -2.44 -18.01
CA GLN A 163 19.01 -2.70 -16.97
C GLN A 163 19.42 -1.41 -16.24
N GLN A 164 19.68 -0.34 -16.98
CA GLN A 164 20.01 0.96 -16.40
C GLN A 164 18.86 1.52 -15.54
N PHE A 165 17.62 1.38 -16.01
CA PHE A 165 16.46 1.82 -15.25
C PHE A 165 16.27 1.01 -13.96
N MET A 166 16.46 -0.30 -14.00
CA MET A 166 16.46 -1.16 -12.81
C MET A 166 17.52 -0.69 -11.79
N LEU A 167 18.75 -0.45 -12.25
CA LEU A 167 19.83 0.07 -11.40
C LEU A 167 19.50 1.45 -10.84
N PHE A 168 18.92 2.33 -11.64
CA PHE A 168 18.48 3.66 -11.19
C PHE A 168 17.44 3.56 -10.07
N LEU A 169 16.42 2.71 -10.22
CA LEU A 169 15.39 2.53 -9.19
C LEU A 169 15.98 2.07 -7.84
N LYS A 170 17.10 1.35 -7.87
CA LYS A 170 17.82 0.85 -6.68
C LYS A 170 18.89 1.84 -6.17
N SER A 171 19.18 2.88 -6.92
CA SER A 171 20.20 3.87 -6.58
C SER A 171 19.75 4.81 -5.45
N PRO A 172 20.66 5.56 -4.80
CA PRO A 172 20.31 6.59 -3.84
C PRO A 172 19.34 7.65 -4.41
N ASP A 173 19.47 8.01 -5.69
CA ASP A 173 18.59 8.98 -6.35
C ASP A 173 17.18 8.40 -6.53
N GLY A 174 17.07 7.16 -6.99
CA GLY A 174 15.81 6.44 -7.05
C GLY A 174 15.15 6.34 -5.67
N ALA A 175 15.93 5.94 -4.67
CA ALA A 175 15.45 5.85 -3.28
C ALA A 175 14.94 7.20 -2.75
N ALA A 176 15.62 8.30 -3.05
CA ALA A 176 15.19 9.64 -2.64
C ALA A 176 13.84 10.03 -3.27
N ILE A 177 13.62 9.67 -4.54
CA ILE A 177 12.34 9.89 -5.21
C ILE A 177 11.23 9.09 -4.52
N PHE A 178 11.44 7.80 -4.26
CA PHE A 178 10.46 6.97 -3.56
C PHE A 178 10.16 7.51 -2.16
N GLN A 179 11.19 7.92 -1.43
CA GLN A 179 11.04 8.52 -0.09
C GLN A 179 10.19 9.80 -0.12
N LYS A 180 10.40 10.67 -1.10
CA LYS A 180 9.59 11.88 -1.31
C LYS A 180 8.09 11.54 -1.44
N TRP A 181 7.78 10.39 -2.02
CA TRP A 181 6.40 9.92 -2.20
C TRP A 181 5.90 9.01 -1.08
N GLY A 182 6.58 9.00 0.07
CA GLY A 182 6.12 8.33 1.29
C GLY A 182 6.54 6.86 1.42
N TRP A 183 7.41 6.38 0.54
CA TRP A 183 7.96 5.04 0.66
C TRP A 183 9.11 4.99 1.67
N MET A 184 9.25 3.86 2.34
CA MET A 184 10.35 3.58 3.25
C MET A 184 11.51 2.97 2.49
N THR A 185 12.67 3.60 2.58
CA THR A 185 13.92 3.14 1.99
C THR A 185 14.90 2.68 3.08
N SER A 186 15.97 2.02 2.72
CA SER A 186 17.00 1.60 3.68
C SER A 186 17.62 2.76 4.50
N ALA A 187 17.56 3.97 3.96
CA ALA A 187 18.01 5.18 4.66
C ALA A 187 17.14 5.51 5.90
N ASN A 188 15.84 5.18 5.87
CA ASN A 188 14.92 5.47 6.97
C ASN A 188 15.15 4.54 8.19
N LYS A 189 15.77 3.39 8.03
CA LYS A 189 16.08 2.46 9.14
C LYS A 189 17.09 3.04 10.12
N ARG A 190 17.93 3.99 9.71
CA ARG A 190 18.97 4.58 10.57
C ARG A 190 18.45 5.66 11.53
N VAL A 191 17.26 6.22 11.28
CA VAL A 191 16.68 7.31 12.09
C VAL A 191 15.84 6.77 13.26
N SER A 192 15.28 5.57 13.16
CA SER A 192 14.41 4.98 14.20
C SER A 192 15.16 4.14 15.25
N GLN A 193 16.49 4.10 15.22
CA GLN A 193 17.33 3.37 16.19
C GLN A 193 18.20 4.29 17.08
N LYS A 194 17.87 5.58 17.16
CA LYS A 194 18.49 6.51 18.11
C LYS A 194 17.54 6.96 19.20
#